data_817156d1eb3bd4c11d2cd0cfa0482dc0
#
_entry.id   817156d1eb3bd4c11d2cd0cfa0482dc0
#
_cell.length_a   1.000
_cell.length_b   1.000
_cell.length_c   1.000
_cell.angle_alpha   90.00
_cell.angle_beta   90.00
_cell.angle_gamma   90.00
#
_symmetry.space_group_name_H-M   'P 1'
#
loop_
_entity.id
_entity.type
_entity.pdbx_description
1 polymer ?
#
loop_
_entity_poly.entity_id
_entity_poly.type
_entity_poly.pdbx_seq_one_letter_code
_entity_poly.pdbx_strand_id
1 'polypeptide(L)'
;MQTYPMPTQAVILAGGLGTRLRSVVRDVPKPMAAIGERPFLSYLLDECVRYGIRDAILAVGYLHETIQQYFGDAYKGMRLRYAIEDEPLGTGGAVKQALRYCPPDMPAFVLNGDTLFATDWQQLYQCYIQQGADIAISLRTMHHFDRYGVVETDSTGRVTAFCEKQYREIGNINGGIYVLSPLLLCNYPDRFSLEQDVLSVSIQHYRLYTHVSESYFIDIGIPDDYRRAQTELPQLFE
;
A
#
# COMPACT_ATOMS: atom_id res chain seq x y z
N MET A 1 -3.84 21.55 19.77
CA MET A 1 -3.85 20.18 19.26
C MET A 1 -2.47 19.58 19.47
N GLN A 2 -2.38 18.41 20.09
CA GLN A 2 -1.11 17.72 20.27
C GLN A 2 -0.68 17.18 18.89
N THR A 3 0.43 17.68 18.36
CA THR A 3 0.96 17.21 17.07
C THR A 3 1.85 15.99 17.34
N TYR A 4 1.42 14.83 16.89
CA TYR A 4 2.25 13.64 16.91
C TYR A 4 3.17 13.65 15.68
N PRO A 5 4.46 13.34 15.84
CA PRO A 5 5.38 13.29 14.70
C PRO A 5 4.95 12.18 13.74
N MET A 6 4.94 12.49 12.46
CA MET A 6 4.62 11.53 11.40
C MET A 6 5.61 10.35 11.43
N PRO A 7 5.14 9.12 11.12
CA PRO A 7 6.05 8.00 10.88
C PRO A 7 7.03 8.34 9.75
N THR A 8 8.28 7.95 9.93
CA THR A 8 9.34 8.16 8.92
C THR A 8 9.72 6.87 8.19
N GLN A 9 8.98 5.78 8.43
CA GLN A 9 9.15 4.48 7.79
C GLN A 9 7.95 4.12 6.94
N ALA A 10 8.22 3.51 5.78
CA ALA A 10 7.20 2.92 4.93
C ALA A 10 7.63 1.53 4.45
N VAL A 11 6.69 0.59 4.42
CA VAL A 11 6.83 -0.72 3.77
C VAL A 11 6.07 -0.66 2.45
N ILE A 12 6.69 -1.11 1.36
CA ILE A 12 6.06 -1.17 0.04
C ILE A 12 6.05 -2.61 -0.46
N LEU A 13 4.86 -3.15 -0.74
CA LEU A 13 4.67 -4.51 -1.24
C LEU A 13 5.05 -4.58 -2.73
N ALA A 14 6.28 -4.95 -3.03
CA ALA A 14 6.85 -4.97 -4.38
C ALA A 14 7.17 -6.39 -4.91
N GLY A 15 6.79 -7.45 -4.19
CA GLY A 15 7.14 -8.85 -4.50
C GLY A 15 6.13 -9.63 -5.36
N GLY A 16 5.02 -9.03 -5.77
CA GLY A 16 3.95 -9.72 -6.49
C GLY A 16 4.34 -10.21 -7.90
N LEU A 17 3.89 -11.41 -8.28
CA LEU A 17 4.17 -12.02 -9.59
C LEU A 17 3.54 -11.28 -10.80
N GLY A 18 2.62 -10.35 -10.59
CA GLY A 18 2.02 -9.50 -11.63
C GLY A 18 1.35 -10.24 -12.80
N THR A 19 0.79 -11.43 -12.55
CA THR A 19 0.33 -12.35 -13.61
C THR A 19 -0.68 -11.74 -14.58
N ARG A 20 -1.58 -10.86 -14.11
CA ARG A 20 -2.60 -10.20 -14.92
C ARG A 20 -2.03 -9.14 -15.89
N LEU A 21 -0.89 -8.56 -15.56
CA LEU A 21 -0.22 -7.55 -16.40
C LEU A 21 0.78 -8.17 -17.38
N ARG A 22 1.07 -9.47 -17.28
CA ARG A 22 2.08 -10.17 -18.14
C ARG A 22 1.82 -10.08 -19.64
N SER A 23 0.58 -9.78 -20.06
CA SER A 23 0.26 -9.57 -21.48
C SER A 23 0.91 -8.30 -22.05
N VAL A 24 1.24 -7.31 -21.23
CA VAL A 24 1.84 -6.03 -21.63
C VAL A 24 3.18 -5.75 -20.98
N VAL A 25 3.48 -6.37 -19.81
CA VAL A 25 4.74 -6.23 -19.08
C VAL A 25 5.25 -7.64 -18.75
N ARG A 26 6.29 -8.12 -19.45
CA ARG A 26 6.70 -9.54 -19.41
C ARG A 26 7.92 -9.81 -18.54
N ASP A 27 8.94 -8.97 -18.60
CA ASP A 27 10.30 -9.31 -18.16
C ASP A 27 10.74 -8.55 -16.90
N VAL A 28 9.83 -7.87 -16.22
CA VAL A 28 10.11 -7.10 -15.00
C VAL A 28 9.02 -7.33 -13.95
N PRO A 29 9.34 -7.16 -12.65
CA PRO A 29 8.32 -7.14 -11.60
C PRO A 29 7.30 -6.04 -11.87
N LYS A 30 6.03 -6.25 -11.49
CA LYS A 30 4.94 -5.26 -11.72
C LYS A 30 5.29 -3.83 -11.27
N PRO A 31 5.91 -3.58 -10.09
CA PRO A 31 6.32 -2.23 -9.70
C PRO A 31 7.37 -1.61 -10.61
N MET A 32 8.09 -2.42 -11.40
CA MET A 32 9.07 -1.97 -12.38
C MET A 32 8.48 -1.73 -13.77
N ALA A 33 7.16 -1.90 -13.93
CA ALA A 33 6.48 -1.54 -15.19
C ALA A 33 6.74 -0.06 -15.52
N ALA A 34 7.27 0.20 -16.71
CA ALA A 34 7.61 1.55 -17.14
C ALA A 34 6.35 2.41 -17.32
N ILE A 35 6.32 3.56 -16.69
CA ILE A 35 5.31 4.61 -16.87
C ILE A 35 6.06 5.86 -17.34
N GLY A 36 5.85 6.25 -18.59
CA GLY A 36 6.73 7.22 -19.24
C GLY A 36 8.17 6.70 -19.25
N GLU A 37 9.11 7.50 -18.74
CA GLU A 37 10.55 7.19 -18.77
C GLU A 37 11.07 6.48 -17.51
N ARG A 38 10.20 6.20 -16.51
CA ARG A 38 10.62 5.64 -15.21
C ARG A 38 9.67 4.54 -14.72
N PRO A 39 10.13 3.63 -13.82
CA PRO A 39 9.27 2.61 -13.25
C PRO A 39 8.13 3.19 -12.41
N PHE A 40 6.99 2.49 -12.36
CA PHE A 40 5.86 2.85 -11.49
C PHE A 40 6.28 3.03 -10.02
N LEU A 41 7.16 2.19 -9.51
CA LEU A 41 7.69 2.29 -8.15
C LEU A 41 8.32 3.66 -7.85
N SER A 42 8.90 4.34 -8.86
CA SER A 42 9.46 5.69 -8.67
C SER A 42 8.41 6.71 -8.22
N TYR A 43 7.18 6.59 -8.71
CA TYR A 43 6.07 7.48 -8.31
C TYR A 43 5.64 7.22 -6.87
N LEU A 44 5.62 5.97 -6.42
CA LEU A 44 5.36 5.63 -5.02
C LEU A 44 6.46 6.14 -4.09
N LEU A 45 7.73 6.02 -4.52
CA LEU A 45 8.86 6.53 -3.76
C LEU A 45 8.87 8.06 -3.71
N ASP A 46 8.41 8.75 -4.76
CA ASP A 46 8.22 10.21 -4.75
C ASP A 46 7.17 10.63 -3.70
N GLU A 47 6.05 9.90 -3.59
CA GLU A 47 5.07 10.14 -2.53
C GLU A 47 5.68 9.91 -1.14
N CYS A 48 6.47 8.85 -0.96
CA CYS A 48 7.18 8.61 0.29
C CYS A 48 8.09 9.80 0.66
N VAL A 49 8.88 10.30 -0.29
CA VAL A 49 9.74 11.48 -0.09
C VAL A 49 8.92 12.71 0.24
N ARG A 50 7.80 12.95 -0.47
CA ARG A 50 6.90 14.08 -0.25
C ARG A 50 6.33 14.10 1.18
N TYR A 51 6.02 12.92 1.74
CA TYR A 51 5.52 12.78 3.11
C TYR A 51 6.62 12.63 4.17
N GLY A 52 7.90 12.83 3.81
CA GLY A 52 9.02 12.85 4.76
C GLY A 52 9.46 11.47 5.25
N ILE A 53 9.15 10.41 4.50
CA ILE A 53 9.69 9.07 4.78
C ILE A 53 11.21 9.11 4.62
N ARG A 54 11.92 8.54 5.59
CA ARG A 54 13.39 8.46 5.61
C ARG A 54 13.92 7.07 5.33
N ASP A 55 13.11 6.06 5.61
CA ASP A 55 13.40 4.66 5.36
C ASP A 55 12.23 4.01 4.64
N ALA A 56 12.42 3.55 3.41
CA ALA A 56 11.46 2.72 2.71
C ALA A 56 11.98 1.27 2.67
N ILE A 57 11.14 0.34 3.13
CA ILE A 57 11.43 -1.09 3.13
C ILE A 57 10.61 -1.72 1.99
N LEU A 58 11.30 -2.17 0.96
CA LEU A 58 10.69 -2.84 -0.18
C LEU A 58 10.58 -4.33 0.13
N ALA A 59 9.35 -4.83 0.31
CA ALA A 59 9.08 -6.26 0.39
C ALA A 59 9.10 -6.82 -1.04
N VAL A 60 10.12 -7.57 -1.38
CA VAL A 60 10.43 -8.01 -2.74
C VAL A 60 10.59 -9.54 -2.80
N GLY A 61 10.29 -10.12 -3.95
CA GLY A 61 10.43 -11.57 -4.20
C GLY A 61 10.96 -11.81 -5.60
N TYR A 62 10.12 -12.31 -6.48
CA TYR A 62 10.50 -12.62 -7.86
C TYR A 62 11.14 -11.42 -8.58
N LEU A 63 12.31 -11.63 -9.18
CA LEU A 63 13.12 -10.61 -9.90
C LEU A 63 13.50 -9.39 -9.02
N HIS A 64 13.70 -9.59 -7.72
CA HIS A 64 14.07 -8.51 -6.80
C HIS A 64 15.38 -7.83 -7.19
N GLU A 65 16.32 -8.53 -7.83
CA GLU A 65 17.59 -8.00 -8.30
C GLU A 65 17.40 -6.84 -9.29
N THR A 66 16.34 -6.91 -10.13
CA THR A 66 16.01 -5.83 -11.07
C THR A 66 15.67 -4.53 -10.33
N ILE A 67 14.94 -4.65 -9.21
CA ILE A 67 14.58 -3.49 -8.37
C ILE A 67 15.84 -2.96 -7.68
N GLN A 68 16.66 -3.83 -7.10
CA GLN A 68 17.89 -3.46 -6.41
C GLN A 68 18.92 -2.81 -7.34
N GLN A 69 19.07 -3.32 -8.55
CA GLN A 69 20.00 -2.76 -9.55
C GLN A 69 19.56 -1.36 -10.01
N TYR A 70 18.25 -1.12 -10.13
CA TYR A 70 17.75 0.18 -10.58
C TYR A 70 17.80 1.24 -9.49
N PHE A 71 17.36 0.93 -8.26
CA PHE A 71 17.20 1.91 -7.18
C PHE A 71 18.39 1.97 -6.21
N GLY A 72 19.22 0.93 -6.12
CA GLY A 72 20.31 0.86 -5.15
C GLY A 72 19.79 0.87 -3.70
N ASP A 73 20.51 1.54 -2.81
CA ASP A 73 20.23 1.63 -1.37
C ASP A 73 19.67 2.99 -0.93
N ALA A 74 19.46 3.93 -1.88
CA ALA A 74 18.90 5.25 -1.59
C ALA A 74 18.12 5.83 -2.78
N TYR A 75 17.05 6.58 -2.47
CA TYR A 75 16.26 7.31 -3.44
C TYR A 75 15.96 8.73 -2.95
N LYS A 76 16.47 9.77 -3.66
CA LYS A 76 16.27 11.19 -3.31
C LYS A 76 16.55 11.49 -1.81
N GLY A 77 17.58 10.87 -1.23
CA GLY A 77 17.94 11.04 0.18
C GLY A 77 17.20 10.14 1.17
N MET A 78 16.18 9.41 0.73
CA MET A 78 15.51 8.37 1.50
C MET A 78 16.31 7.05 1.38
N ARG A 79 16.55 6.37 2.50
CA ARG A 79 17.20 5.07 2.51
C ARG A 79 16.26 3.98 2.03
N LEU A 80 16.74 3.09 1.16
CA LEU A 80 16.04 1.91 0.71
C LEU A 80 16.61 0.66 1.37
N ARG A 81 15.73 -0.21 1.84
CA ARG A 81 16.07 -1.54 2.35
C ARG A 81 15.19 -2.58 1.65
N TYR A 82 15.66 -3.81 1.61
CA TYR A 82 14.98 -4.88 0.89
C TYR A 82 14.70 -6.04 1.84
N ALA A 83 13.42 -6.35 2.03
CA ALA A 83 12.96 -7.56 2.70
C ALA A 83 12.69 -8.58 1.61
N ILE A 84 13.65 -9.47 1.38
CA ILE A 84 13.62 -10.44 0.29
C ILE A 84 12.86 -11.69 0.76
N GLU A 85 11.86 -12.11 -0.02
CA GLU A 85 11.11 -13.35 0.18
C GLU A 85 11.80 -14.47 -0.63
N ASP A 86 12.33 -15.48 0.05
CA ASP A 86 12.85 -16.71 -0.59
C ASP A 86 11.72 -17.55 -1.18
N GLU A 87 10.57 -17.58 -0.50
CA GLU A 87 9.32 -18.18 -0.94
C GLU A 87 8.15 -17.21 -0.75
N PRO A 88 7.06 -17.28 -1.55
CA PRO A 88 5.93 -16.38 -1.41
C PRO A 88 5.28 -16.47 -0.03
N LEU A 89 5.36 -15.41 0.76
CA LEU A 89 4.81 -15.31 2.11
C LEU A 89 3.35 -14.81 2.15
N GLY A 90 2.81 -14.38 1.01
CA GLY A 90 1.56 -13.64 0.95
C GLY A 90 1.72 -12.20 1.43
N THR A 91 0.70 -11.36 1.22
CA THR A 91 0.78 -9.93 1.52
C THR A 91 1.06 -9.65 2.99
N GLY A 92 0.44 -10.41 3.90
CA GLY A 92 0.64 -10.27 5.35
C GLY A 92 2.02 -10.72 5.80
N GLY A 93 2.50 -11.87 5.30
CA GLY A 93 3.83 -12.37 5.62
C GLY A 93 4.95 -11.46 5.12
N ALA A 94 4.81 -10.92 3.91
CA ALA A 94 5.71 -9.93 3.32
C ALA A 94 5.79 -8.65 4.18
N VAL A 95 4.63 -8.11 4.58
CA VAL A 95 4.56 -6.95 5.49
C VAL A 95 5.20 -7.29 6.84
N LYS A 96 4.85 -8.44 7.45
CA LYS A 96 5.45 -8.89 8.73
C LYS A 96 6.97 -8.96 8.66
N GLN A 97 7.52 -9.54 7.58
CA GLN A 97 8.96 -9.63 7.38
C GLN A 97 9.60 -8.24 7.24
N ALA A 98 9.01 -7.35 6.43
CA ALA A 98 9.52 -6.01 6.20
C ALA A 98 9.45 -5.13 7.47
N LEU A 99 8.41 -5.26 8.27
CA LEU A 99 8.25 -4.52 9.53
C LEU A 99 9.34 -4.81 10.57
N ARG A 100 10.08 -5.92 10.45
CA ARG A 100 11.26 -6.20 11.31
C ARG A 100 12.38 -5.17 11.13
N TYR A 101 12.39 -4.44 10.03
CA TYR A 101 13.34 -3.35 9.77
C TYR A 101 12.88 -2.01 10.37
N CYS A 102 11.64 -1.92 10.85
CA CYS A 102 11.08 -0.72 11.48
C CYS A 102 11.29 -0.73 12.99
N PRO A 103 11.47 0.44 13.64
CA PRO A 103 11.44 0.55 15.08
C PRO A 103 10.12 0.03 15.66
N PRO A 104 10.12 -0.81 16.70
CA PRO A 104 8.91 -1.45 17.21
C PRO A 104 7.93 -0.49 17.90
N ASP A 105 8.42 0.65 18.37
CA ASP A 105 7.70 1.68 19.12
C ASP A 105 7.07 2.77 18.23
N MET A 106 7.32 2.73 16.94
CA MET A 106 6.77 3.69 15.98
C MET A 106 5.91 2.96 14.93
N PRO A 107 4.70 3.45 14.61
CA PRO A 107 3.92 2.91 13.51
C PRO A 107 4.63 3.15 12.18
N ALA A 108 4.28 2.34 11.18
CA ALA A 108 4.78 2.48 9.82
C ALA A 108 3.62 2.61 8.82
N PHE A 109 3.88 3.31 7.72
CA PHE A 109 3.01 3.20 6.56
C PHE A 109 3.26 1.88 5.84
N VAL A 110 2.21 1.27 5.31
CA VAL A 110 2.28 0.10 4.44
C VAL A 110 1.54 0.42 3.15
N LEU A 111 2.18 0.20 2.01
CA LEU A 111 1.65 0.55 0.69
C LEU A 111 1.61 -0.68 -0.21
N ASN A 112 0.54 -0.80 -0.99
CA ASN A 112 0.52 -1.69 -2.14
C ASN A 112 1.45 -1.16 -3.23
N GLY A 113 2.36 -1.98 -3.74
CA GLY A 113 3.39 -1.56 -4.72
C GLY A 113 2.90 -1.46 -6.15
N ASP A 114 1.62 -1.67 -6.39
CA ASP A 114 0.96 -1.61 -7.70
C ASP A 114 -0.17 -0.57 -7.77
N THR A 115 -0.35 0.18 -6.69
CA THR A 115 -1.42 1.16 -6.54
C THR A 115 -0.84 2.50 -6.13
N LEU A 116 -1.22 3.58 -6.79
CA LEU A 116 -0.93 4.94 -6.38
C LEU A 116 -2.23 5.62 -5.99
N PHE A 117 -2.27 6.11 -4.75
CA PHE A 117 -3.39 6.85 -4.21
C PHE A 117 -2.88 8.16 -3.59
N ALA A 118 -3.18 9.28 -4.23
CA ALA A 118 -2.73 10.61 -3.82
C ALA A 118 -3.58 11.16 -2.64
N THR A 119 -3.87 10.30 -1.66
CA THR A 119 -4.61 10.68 -0.45
C THR A 119 -3.71 11.44 0.53
N ASP A 120 -4.31 12.09 1.52
CA ASP A 120 -3.59 12.79 2.58
C ASP A 120 -3.11 11.81 3.68
N TRP A 121 -1.80 11.50 3.68
CA TRP A 121 -1.19 10.61 4.67
C TRP A 121 -1.18 11.20 6.08
N GLN A 122 -1.18 12.53 6.21
CA GLN A 122 -1.26 13.18 7.53
C GLN A 122 -2.63 12.94 8.14
N GLN A 123 -3.70 13.05 7.36
CA GLN A 123 -5.05 12.78 7.84
C GLN A 123 -5.25 11.29 8.15
N LEU A 124 -4.71 10.39 7.35
CA LEU A 124 -4.72 8.95 7.64
C LEU A 124 -4.01 8.66 8.97
N TYR A 125 -2.84 9.24 9.19
CA TYR A 125 -2.10 9.08 10.44
C TYR A 125 -2.82 9.74 11.63
N GLN A 126 -3.42 10.91 11.46
CA GLN A 126 -4.24 11.54 12.49
C GLN A 126 -5.44 10.65 12.89
N CYS A 127 -6.11 10.03 11.91
CA CYS A 127 -7.15 9.05 12.17
C CYS A 127 -6.63 7.88 13.02
N TYR A 128 -5.45 7.31 12.68
CA TYR A 128 -4.81 6.26 13.44
C TYR A 128 -4.61 6.64 14.91
N ILE A 129 -4.07 7.83 15.18
CA ILE A 129 -3.78 8.29 16.54
C ILE A 129 -5.06 8.66 17.31
N GLN A 130 -5.95 9.48 16.71
CA GLN A 130 -7.13 10.02 17.40
C GLN A 130 -8.15 8.95 17.76
N GLN A 131 -8.30 7.94 16.90
CA GLN A 131 -9.20 6.81 17.14
C GLN A 131 -8.54 5.70 17.99
N GLY A 132 -7.24 5.82 18.28
CA GLY A 132 -6.47 4.75 18.91
C GLY A 132 -6.56 3.46 18.09
N ALA A 133 -6.52 3.59 16.77
CA ALA A 133 -6.68 2.48 15.86
C ALA A 133 -5.53 1.47 15.99
N ASP A 134 -5.82 0.19 15.78
CA ASP A 134 -4.79 -0.83 15.60
C ASP A 134 -4.30 -0.83 14.15
N ILE A 135 -5.23 -0.54 13.20
CA ILE A 135 -4.93 -0.31 11.79
C ILE A 135 -5.76 0.88 11.30
N ALA A 136 -5.15 1.84 10.61
CA ALA A 136 -5.87 2.83 9.81
C ALA A 136 -5.72 2.48 8.31
N ILE A 137 -6.81 2.64 7.55
CA ILE A 137 -6.91 2.24 6.13
C ILE A 137 -7.36 3.45 5.31
N SER A 138 -6.65 3.76 4.23
CA SER A 138 -7.14 4.72 3.25
C SER A 138 -8.21 4.10 2.37
N LEU A 139 -9.33 4.78 2.18
CA LEU A 139 -10.41 4.36 1.30
C LEU A 139 -10.59 5.36 0.16
N ARG A 140 -10.77 4.83 -1.05
CA ARG A 140 -11.12 5.59 -2.24
C ARG A 140 -12.60 5.45 -2.54
N THR A 141 -13.34 6.56 -2.59
CA THR A 141 -14.73 6.55 -3.11
C THR A 141 -14.70 6.34 -4.62
N MET A 142 -15.40 5.31 -5.09
CA MET A 142 -15.54 4.99 -6.51
C MET A 142 -16.99 4.99 -6.95
N HIS A 143 -17.20 5.26 -8.24
CA HIS A 143 -18.51 5.28 -8.88
C HIS A 143 -18.54 4.27 -10.04
N HIS A 144 -19.68 3.56 -10.21
CA HIS A 144 -19.95 2.63 -11.33
C HIS A 144 -18.82 1.61 -11.54
N PHE A 145 -18.57 0.77 -10.56
CA PHE A 145 -17.48 -0.21 -10.58
C PHE A 145 -17.95 -1.62 -10.16
N ASP A 146 -17.19 -2.64 -10.55
CA ASP A 146 -17.44 -4.07 -10.27
C ASP A 146 -16.18 -4.87 -9.91
N ARG A 147 -15.00 -4.22 -10.01
CA ARG A 147 -13.69 -4.90 -9.87
C ARG A 147 -13.15 -4.96 -8.46
N TYR A 148 -13.70 -4.16 -7.55
CA TYR A 148 -13.21 -4.02 -6.18
C TYR A 148 -14.28 -4.43 -5.18
N GLY A 149 -13.86 -5.00 -4.05
CA GLY A 149 -14.71 -5.16 -2.88
C GLY A 149 -14.91 -3.82 -2.17
N VAL A 150 -16.07 -3.63 -1.57
CA VAL A 150 -16.41 -2.43 -0.81
C VAL A 150 -16.05 -2.62 0.66
N VAL A 151 -15.55 -1.58 1.28
CA VAL A 151 -15.34 -1.48 2.72
C VAL A 151 -16.47 -0.66 3.32
N GLU A 152 -17.28 -1.26 4.19
CA GLU A 152 -18.34 -0.59 4.91
C GLU A 152 -17.83 -0.04 6.24
N THR A 153 -18.33 1.13 6.61
CA THR A 153 -17.95 1.79 7.86
C THR A 153 -19.19 2.29 8.60
N ASP A 154 -19.08 2.41 9.92
CA ASP A 154 -20.07 3.13 10.71
C ASP A 154 -19.88 4.66 10.64
N SER A 155 -20.71 5.40 11.35
CA SER A 155 -20.68 6.86 11.40
C SER A 155 -19.41 7.44 12.04
N THR A 156 -18.61 6.64 12.72
CA THR A 156 -17.32 7.04 13.32
C THR A 156 -16.13 6.79 12.39
N GLY A 157 -16.37 6.15 11.23
CA GLY A 157 -15.34 5.71 10.30
C GLY A 157 -14.69 4.37 10.68
N ARG A 158 -15.24 3.64 11.64
CA ARG A 158 -14.79 2.29 11.98
C ARG A 158 -15.29 1.29 10.94
N VAL A 159 -14.41 0.40 10.48
CA VAL A 159 -14.76 -0.65 9.53
C VAL A 159 -15.72 -1.64 10.17
N THR A 160 -16.80 -1.94 9.46
CA THR A 160 -17.85 -2.90 9.87
C THR A 160 -17.91 -4.13 8.97
N ALA A 161 -17.53 -4.00 7.69
CA ALA A 161 -17.49 -5.13 6.77
C ALA A 161 -16.52 -4.90 5.60
N PHE A 162 -15.99 -6.00 5.06
CA PHE A 162 -15.36 -6.09 3.75
C PHE A 162 -16.29 -6.93 2.86
N CYS A 163 -16.85 -6.29 1.83
CA CYS A 163 -17.82 -6.93 0.93
C CYS A 163 -17.13 -7.48 -0.30
N GLU A 164 -17.64 -8.58 -0.81
CA GLU A 164 -17.17 -9.19 -2.05
C GLU A 164 -17.36 -8.28 -3.26
N LYS A 165 -16.59 -8.55 -4.32
CA LYS A 165 -16.64 -7.82 -5.59
C LYS A 165 -17.99 -8.03 -6.25
N GLN A 166 -18.69 -6.94 -6.50
CA GLN A 166 -19.93 -6.88 -7.26
C GLN A 166 -20.12 -5.47 -7.79
N TYR A 167 -21.02 -5.31 -8.77
CA TYR A 167 -21.36 -3.98 -9.27
C TYR A 167 -21.91 -3.08 -8.17
N ARG A 168 -21.39 -1.86 -8.09
CA ARG A 168 -21.86 -0.78 -7.20
C ARG A 168 -21.93 0.54 -7.95
N GLU A 169 -23.01 1.30 -7.71
CA GLU A 169 -23.11 2.67 -8.22
C GLU A 169 -22.14 3.60 -7.51
N ILE A 170 -21.97 3.42 -6.19
CA ILE A 170 -21.00 4.13 -5.37
C ILE A 170 -20.54 3.21 -4.23
N GLY A 171 -19.29 3.36 -3.82
CA GLY A 171 -18.75 2.63 -2.68
C GLY A 171 -17.31 3.01 -2.39
N ASN A 172 -16.89 2.75 -1.17
CA ASN A 172 -15.52 2.97 -0.73
C ASN A 172 -14.72 1.68 -0.91
N ILE A 173 -13.65 1.75 -1.68
CA ILE A 173 -12.73 0.62 -1.87
C ILE A 173 -11.46 0.80 -1.05
N ASN A 174 -10.75 -0.28 -0.78
CA ASN A 174 -9.44 -0.24 -0.16
C ASN A 174 -8.44 0.47 -1.07
N GLY A 175 -7.88 1.59 -0.62
CA GLY A 175 -6.94 2.43 -1.36
C GLY A 175 -5.49 1.94 -1.33
N GLY A 176 -5.20 0.86 -0.57
CA GLY A 176 -3.88 0.22 -0.55
C GLY A 176 -2.82 0.98 0.26
N ILE A 177 -3.21 1.90 1.14
CA ILE A 177 -2.32 2.57 2.09
C ILE A 177 -2.86 2.34 3.51
N TYR A 178 -1.98 1.87 4.39
CA TYR A 178 -2.32 1.54 5.77
C TYR A 178 -1.33 2.19 6.73
N VAL A 179 -1.76 2.37 7.98
CA VAL A 179 -0.89 2.68 9.13
C VAL A 179 -1.11 1.62 10.19
N LEU A 180 -0.04 1.01 10.65
CA LEU A 180 -0.10 -0.01 11.71
C LEU A 180 1.21 -0.08 12.51
N SER A 181 1.14 -0.65 13.72
CA SER A 181 2.31 -0.93 14.53
C SER A 181 3.12 -2.10 13.97
N PRO A 182 4.47 -2.04 13.94
CA PRO A 182 5.31 -3.19 13.58
C PRO A 182 5.04 -4.45 14.41
N LEU A 183 4.57 -4.29 15.64
CA LEU A 183 4.28 -5.41 16.53
C LEU A 183 2.93 -6.09 16.26
N LEU A 184 2.03 -5.47 15.49
CA LEU A 184 0.68 -5.98 15.26
C LEU A 184 0.68 -7.39 14.68
N LEU A 185 1.59 -7.66 13.76
CA LEU A 185 1.65 -8.91 13.01
C LEU A 185 2.62 -9.95 13.59
N CYS A 186 3.31 -9.66 14.71
CA CYS A 186 4.37 -10.53 15.23
C CYS A 186 3.90 -11.96 15.57
N ASN A 187 2.65 -12.13 16.02
CA ASN A 187 2.08 -13.42 16.40
C ASN A 187 1.40 -14.18 15.25
N TYR A 188 1.32 -13.58 14.05
CA TYR A 188 0.79 -14.29 12.88
C TYR A 188 1.80 -15.31 12.35
N PRO A 189 1.37 -16.34 11.61
CA PRO A 189 2.27 -17.26 10.93
C PRO A 189 3.18 -16.52 9.94
N ASP A 190 4.17 -17.19 9.36
CA ASP A 190 5.05 -16.52 8.40
C ASP A 190 4.39 -16.34 7.02
N ARG A 191 3.38 -17.17 6.69
CA ARG A 191 2.65 -17.10 5.43
C ARG A 191 1.17 -16.85 5.65
N PHE A 192 0.67 -15.66 5.25
CA PHE A 192 -0.74 -15.26 5.36
C PHE A 192 -1.05 -14.05 4.47
N SER A 193 -2.34 -13.80 4.24
CA SER A 193 -2.83 -12.61 3.51
C SER A 193 -3.19 -11.49 4.49
N LEU A 194 -2.69 -10.29 4.25
CA LEU A 194 -3.09 -9.11 5.05
C LEU A 194 -4.60 -8.86 4.92
N GLU A 195 -5.13 -8.95 3.71
CA GLU A 195 -6.53 -8.66 3.41
C GLU A 195 -7.47 -9.73 3.97
N GLN A 196 -7.17 -11.01 3.71
CA GLN A 196 -8.07 -12.12 4.06
C GLN A 196 -7.95 -12.53 5.53
N ASP A 197 -6.69 -12.66 6.03
CA ASP A 197 -6.45 -13.26 7.34
C ASP A 197 -6.35 -12.19 8.46
N VAL A 198 -6.15 -10.91 8.11
CA VAL A 198 -6.10 -9.82 9.09
C VAL A 198 -7.29 -8.88 8.92
N LEU A 199 -7.42 -8.19 7.76
CA LEU A 199 -8.42 -7.13 7.62
C LEU A 199 -9.85 -7.68 7.68
N SER A 200 -10.16 -8.74 6.91
CA SER A 200 -11.53 -9.27 6.82
C SER A 200 -11.97 -10.05 8.07
N VAL A 201 -11.06 -10.81 8.68
CA VAL A 201 -11.39 -11.68 9.83
C VAL A 201 -11.33 -10.92 11.14
N SER A 202 -10.49 -9.90 11.24
CA SER A 202 -10.16 -9.26 12.52
C SER A 202 -11.00 -8.01 12.84
N ILE A 203 -12.06 -7.73 12.08
CA ILE A 203 -12.97 -6.59 12.34
C ILE A 203 -13.49 -6.57 13.78
N GLN A 204 -13.69 -7.76 14.38
CA GLN A 204 -14.16 -7.88 15.77
C GLN A 204 -13.02 -7.78 16.80
N HIS A 205 -11.77 -8.00 16.39
CA HIS A 205 -10.62 -8.07 17.28
C HIS A 205 -9.76 -6.82 17.26
N TYR A 206 -9.69 -6.13 16.11
CA TYR A 206 -8.93 -4.91 15.93
C TYR A 206 -9.84 -3.70 15.71
N ARG A 207 -9.35 -2.55 16.12
CA ARG A 207 -9.95 -1.24 15.85
C ARG A 207 -9.44 -0.77 14.48
N LEU A 208 -10.20 -1.10 13.44
CA LEU A 208 -9.92 -0.68 12.06
C LEU A 208 -10.67 0.61 11.79
N TYR A 209 -9.96 1.69 11.52
CA TYR A 209 -10.53 2.99 11.18
C TYR A 209 -10.09 3.46 9.81
N THR A 210 -10.83 4.39 9.21
CA THR A 210 -10.62 4.75 7.82
C THR A 210 -10.49 6.25 7.62
N HIS A 211 -9.65 6.62 6.65
CA HIS A 211 -9.65 7.93 6.02
C HIS A 211 -10.15 7.79 4.59
N VAL A 212 -11.28 8.43 4.28
CA VAL A 212 -11.92 8.39 2.95
C VAL A 212 -11.47 9.58 2.13
N SER A 213 -11.12 9.38 0.86
CA SER A 213 -10.73 10.44 -0.06
C SER A 213 -11.19 10.13 -1.48
N GLU A 214 -11.47 11.20 -2.24
CA GLU A 214 -11.76 11.15 -3.68
C GLU A 214 -10.55 11.55 -4.55
N SER A 215 -9.36 11.66 -3.95
CA SER A 215 -8.13 12.03 -4.64
C SER A 215 -7.77 11.03 -5.74
N TYR A 216 -6.83 11.41 -6.61
CA TYR A 216 -6.39 10.55 -7.70
C TYR A 216 -5.99 9.15 -7.23
N PHE A 217 -6.49 8.14 -7.92
CA PHE A 217 -6.25 6.73 -7.65
C PHE A 217 -6.02 5.96 -8.95
N ILE A 218 -4.99 5.13 -8.96
CA ILE A 218 -4.73 4.19 -10.05
C ILE A 218 -4.10 2.90 -9.52
N ASP A 219 -4.64 1.76 -9.97
CA ASP A 219 -4.10 0.42 -9.77
C ASP A 219 -3.66 -0.13 -11.13
N ILE A 220 -2.35 -0.25 -11.35
CA ILE A 220 -1.80 -0.75 -12.62
C ILE A 220 -1.95 -2.27 -12.79
N GLY A 221 -2.87 -2.90 -12.05
CA GLY A 221 -3.11 -4.35 -12.07
C GLY A 221 -3.67 -4.91 -13.36
N ILE A 222 -4.20 -4.07 -14.23
CA ILE A 222 -4.78 -4.47 -15.52
C ILE A 222 -4.28 -3.57 -16.66
N PRO A 223 -4.32 -4.07 -17.92
CA PRO A 223 -3.80 -3.34 -19.08
C PRO A 223 -4.44 -1.97 -19.32
N ASP A 224 -5.73 -1.81 -19.05
CA ASP A 224 -6.44 -0.54 -19.27
C ASP A 224 -5.95 0.55 -18.30
N ASP A 225 -5.85 0.23 -17.02
CA ASP A 225 -5.33 1.16 -16.02
C ASP A 225 -3.84 1.43 -16.21
N TYR A 226 -3.07 0.42 -16.63
CA TYR A 226 -1.68 0.62 -17.02
C TYR A 226 -1.53 1.62 -18.18
N ARG A 227 -2.41 1.54 -19.21
CA ARG A 227 -2.41 2.52 -20.32
C ARG A 227 -2.80 3.92 -19.85
N ARG A 228 -3.79 4.03 -18.96
CA ARG A 228 -4.15 5.32 -18.33
C ARG A 228 -2.98 5.92 -17.58
N ALA A 229 -2.28 5.10 -16.78
CA ALA A 229 -1.11 5.52 -16.01
C ALA A 229 -0.02 6.15 -16.89
N GLN A 230 0.19 5.67 -18.13
CA GLN A 230 1.19 6.22 -19.06
C GLN A 230 1.01 7.71 -19.34
N THR A 231 -0.24 8.20 -19.31
CA THR A 231 -0.56 9.60 -19.59
C THR A 231 -0.76 10.40 -18.31
N GLU A 232 -1.46 9.82 -17.33
CA GLU A 232 -1.93 10.54 -16.15
C GLU A 232 -0.80 10.77 -15.11
N LEU A 233 0.03 9.74 -14.86
CA LEU A 233 1.08 9.87 -13.83
C LEU A 233 2.19 10.86 -14.19
N PRO A 234 2.76 10.89 -15.41
CA PRO A 234 3.74 11.91 -15.75
C PRO A 234 3.22 13.33 -15.52
N GLN A 235 1.97 13.62 -15.90
CA GLN A 235 1.35 14.94 -15.72
C GLN A 235 1.12 15.31 -14.24
N LEU A 236 0.86 14.30 -13.40
CA LEU A 236 0.62 14.53 -11.97
C LEU A 236 1.92 14.84 -11.20
N PHE A 237 3.07 14.41 -11.72
CA PHE A 237 4.38 14.49 -11.07
C PHE A 237 5.38 15.42 -11.80
N GLU A 238 4.92 16.21 -12.77
CA GLU A 238 5.64 17.35 -13.32
C GLU A 238 5.63 18.54 -12.32
#